data_a36b3a5637a541dbe0a3a517732b56a2
#
_entry.id   a36b3a5637a541dbe0a3a517732b56a2
#
_cell.length_a   1.000
_cell.length_b   1.000
_cell.length_c   1.000
_cell.angle_alpha   90.00
_cell.angle_beta   90.00
_cell.angle_gamma   90.00
#
_symmetry.space_group_name_H-M   'P 1'
#
loop_
_entity.id
_entity.type
_entity.pdbx_description
1 polymer ?
#
loop_
_entity_poly.entity_id
_entity_poly.type
_entity_poly.pdbx_seq_one_letter_code
_entity_poly.pdbx_strand_id
1 'polypeptide(L)'
;MPFWNVAAAQYGATPNDLDSNISHHLDFVRCAVAEQIDLLIFPELSLTGFNVENQHHCALHFTDERLNPLQNAAVEHQMTIVVGLPLQCEKGVSPGSVGFLPDGSRVACCKPLARDFDQPGQHTPLVGMHNRSVAMGFSNESDEETWPRSAAEMGANLYATGKFINEISYQQDEMYLQRWAHKYNLPVLLANHAFSSGKYRSAGRSACWDENGELVVRADHGELLAVGRRDEKGWHGEIIPLR
;
A
#
# COMPACT_ATOMS: atom_id res chain seq x y z
N MET A 1 6.10 21.14 0.21
CA MET A 1 5.50 19.92 -0.30
C MET A 1 4.03 20.19 -0.64
N PRO A 2 3.40 19.46 -1.59
CA PRO A 2 2.02 19.71 -1.99
C PRO A 2 1.02 19.33 -0.88
N PHE A 3 -0.16 19.93 -0.88
CA PHE A 3 -1.30 19.49 -0.07
C PHE A 3 -1.77 18.11 -0.51
N TRP A 4 -2.13 17.25 0.43
CA TRP A 4 -2.38 15.86 0.12
C TRP A 4 -3.20 15.15 1.20
N ASN A 5 -4.19 14.37 0.78
CA ASN A 5 -4.95 13.48 1.63
C ASN A 5 -4.63 12.04 1.23
N VAL A 6 -3.96 11.31 2.10
CA VAL A 6 -3.57 9.92 1.87
C VAL A 6 -4.18 9.00 2.91
N ALA A 7 -4.55 7.80 2.52
CA ALA A 7 -5.13 6.84 3.43
C ALA A 7 -4.53 5.45 3.27
N ALA A 8 -4.26 4.80 4.38
CA ALA A 8 -3.94 3.39 4.48
C ALA A 8 -5.18 2.63 4.96
N ALA A 9 -5.69 1.72 4.15
CA ALA A 9 -6.74 0.80 4.55
C ALA A 9 -6.18 -0.25 5.52
N GLN A 10 -6.72 -0.31 6.73
CA GLN A 10 -6.58 -1.48 7.59
C GLN A 10 -7.69 -2.44 7.22
N TYR A 11 -7.37 -3.45 6.44
CA TYR A 11 -8.31 -4.20 5.63
C TYR A 11 -8.30 -5.70 5.98
N GLY A 12 -9.49 -6.31 6.02
CA GLY A 12 -9.68 -7.74 6.24
C GLY A 12 -10.06 -8.48 4.97
N ALA A 13 -9.14 -9.25 4.39
CA ALA A 13 -9.41 -10.02 3.19
C ALA A 13 -10.12 -11.34 3.47
N THR A 14 -11.09 -11.71 2.60
CA THR A 14 -11.63 -13.08 2.52
C THR A 14 -10.66 -13.94 1.72
N PRO A 15 -10.10 -15.02 2.30
CA PRO A 15 -9.11 -15.84 1.60
C PRO A 15 -9.66 -16.44 0.29
N ASN A 16 -8.91 -16.27 -0.80
CA ASN A 16 -9.18 -16.82 -2.13
C ASN A 16 -10.54 -16.43 -2.77
N ASP A 17 -11.17 -15.37 -2.31
CA ASP A 17 -12.43 -14.87 -2.86
C ASP A 17 -12.21 -13.48 -3.47
N LEU A 18 -11.81 -13.46 -4.74
CA LEU A 18 -11.50 -12.23 -5.45
C LEU A 18 -12.70 -11.30 -5.56
N ASP A 19 -13.89 -11.84 -5.89
CA ASP A 19 -15.08 -11.03 -6.15
C ASP A 19 -15.58 -10.36 -4.86
N SER A 20 -15.64 -11.10 -3.76
CA SER A 20 -15.95 -10.54 -2.44
C SER A 20 -14.92 -9.49 -2.02
N ASN A 21 -13.63 -9.74 -2.25
CA ASN A 21 -12.59 -8.79 -1.91
C ASN A 21 -12.67 -7.52 -2.77
N ILE A 22 -12.92 -7.61 -4.07
CA ILE A 22 -13.14 -6.43 -4.92
C ILE A 22 -14.32 -5.61 -4.42
N SER A 23 -15.45 -6.27 -4.11
CA SER A 23 -16.62 -5.58 -3.55
C SER A 23 -16.27 -4.86 -2.24
N HIS A 24 -15.55 -5.52 -1.36
CA HIS A 24 -15.13 -4.95 -0.09
C HIS A 24 -14.08 -3.83 -0.22
N HIS A 25 -13.18 -3.91 -1.21
CA HIS A 25 -12.30 -2.78 -1.54
C HIS A 25 -13.12 -1.55 -1.96
N LEU A 26 -14.21 -1.73 -2.71
CA LEU A 26 -15.08 -0.63 -3.10
C LEU A 26 -15.83 0.00 -1.92
N ASP A 27 -16.08 -0.75 -0.82
CA ASP A 27 -16.59 -0.15 0.43
C ASP A 27 -15.58 0.84 1.02
N PHE A 28 -14.31 0.47 1.07
CA PHE A 28 -13.23 1.36 1.48
C PHE A 28 -13.07 2.55 0.55
N VAL A 29 -13.19 2.33 -0.78
CA VAL A 29 -13.17 3.42 -1.76
C VAL A 29 -14.29 4.41 -1.49
N ARG A 30 -15.53 3.97 -1.24
CA ARG A 30 -16.64 4.86 -0.89
C ARG A 30 -16.37 5.68 0.37
N CYS A 31 -15.79 5.04 1.39
CA CYS A 31 -15.36 5.72 2.61
C CYS A 31 -14.29 6.78 2.31
N ALA A 32 -13.27 6.42 1.51
CA ALA A 32 -12.18 7.32 1.12
C ALA A 32 -12.66 8.51 0.29
N VAL A 33 -13.65 8.30 -0.60
CA VAL A 33 -14.29 9.37 -1.39
C VAL A 33 -14.99 10.38 -0.48
N ALA A 34 -15.75 9.90 0.52
CA ALA A 34 -16.42 10.78 1.48
C ALA A 34 -15.42 11.65 2.27
N GLU A 35 -14.21 11.16 2.45
CA GLU A 35 -13.10 11.81 3.15
C GLU A 35 -12.16 12.58 2.22
N GLN A 36 -12.49 12.69 0.93
CA GLN A 36 -11.69 13.42 -0.07
C GLN A 36 -10.23 12.93 -0.15
N ILE A 37 -10.04 11.62 -0.13
CA ILE A 37 -8.71 11.00 -0.22
C ILE A 37 -8.21 11.04 -1.67
N ASP A 38 -6.96 11.46 -1.87
CA ASP A 38 -6.27 11.47 -3.16
C ASP A 38 -5.61 10.11 -3.49
N LEU A 39 -5.09 9.43 -2.44
CA LEU A 39 -4.40 8.16 -2.52
C LEU A 39 -4.92 7.19 -1.46
N LEU A 40 -5.43 6.05 -1.89
CA LEU A 40 -5.81 4.95 -1.02
C LEU A 40 -4.92 3.73 -1.29
N ILE A 41 -4.24 3.23 -0.26
CA ILE A 41 -3.44 2.01 -0.36
C ILE A 41 -4.01 0.89 0.50
N PHE A 42 -3.87 -0.34 0.00
CA PHE A 42 -4.29 -1.56 0.68
C PHE A 42 -3.08 -2.44 1.05
N PRO A 43 -3.25 -3.40 1.98
CA PRO A 43 -2.18 -4.32 2.37
C PRO A 43 -1.68 -5.23 1.24
N GLU A 44 -0.51 -5.85 1.46
CA GLU A 44 0.01 -6.93 0.61
C GLU A 44 -1.03 -8.05 0.47
N LEU A 45 -1.26 -8.53 -0.76
CA LEU A 45 -2.23 -9.59 -1.07
C LEU A 45 -3.67 -9.30 -0.62
N SER A 46 -4.08 -8.04 -0.54
CA SER A 46 -5.42 -7.65 -0.08
C SER A 46 -6.54 -8.22 -0.95
N LEU A 47 -6.32 -8.44 -2.25
CA LEU A 47 -7.33 -9.01 -3.15
C LEU A 47 -7.53 -10.53 -3.01
N THR A 48 -6.59 -11.23 -2.39
CA THR A 48 -6.63 -12.71 -2.30
C THR A 48 -6.52 -13.24 -0.87
N GLY A 49 -6.25 -12.35 0.07
CA GLY A 49 -5.84 -12.70 1.43
C GLY A 49 -4.37 -13.15 1.49
N PHE A 50 -3.76 -13.00 2.65
CA PHE A 50 -2.36 -13.36 2.85
C PHE A 50 -2.21 -14.89 2.94
N ASN A 51 -2.17 -15.54 1.77
CA ASN A 51 -1.98 -16.97 1.63
C ASN A 51 -0.83 -17.27 0.66
N VAL A 52 0.38 -17.38 1.21
CA VAL A 52 1.61 -17.59 0.43
C VAL A 52 1.61 -18.92 -0.34
N GLU A 53 0.93 -19.93 0.19
CA GLU A 53 0.92 -21.30 -0.38
C GLU A 53 0.10 -21.40 -1.68
N ASN A 54 -0.92 -20.54 -1.86
CA ASN A 54 -1.85 -20.60 -2.99
C ASN A 54 -1.68 -19.47 -4.03
N GLN A 55 -0.61 -18.69 -3.96
CA GLN A 55 -0.41 -17.53 -4.84
C GLN A 55 -0.49 -17.86 -6.33
N HIS A 56 0.03 -19.02 -6.75
CA HIS A 56 0.01 -19.43 -8.16
C HIS A 56 -1.40 -19.64 -8.72
N HIS A 57 -2.35 -20.06 -7.89
CA HIS A 57 -3.74 -20.31 -8.32
C HIS A 57 -4.57 -19.02 -8.41
N CYS A 58 -4.18 -18.00 -7.66
CA CYS A 58 -4.89 -16.72 -7.58
C CYS A 58 -4.20 -15.60 -8.36
N ALA A 59 -3.09 -15.90 -9.05
CA ALA A 59 -2.30 -14.91 -9.74
C ALA A 59 -3.02 -14.34 -10.96
N LEU A 60 -3.02 -13.01 -11.06
CA LEU A 60 -3.61 -12.27 -12.17
C LEU A 60 -2.54 -11.52 -12.98
N HIS A 61 -2.83 -11.29 -14.24
CA HIS A 61 -2.15 -10.23 -14.98
C HIS A 61 -2.72 -8.87 -14.55
N PHE A 62 -1.90 -7.83 -14.50
CA PHE A 62 -2.35 -6.50 -14.03
C PHE A 62 -3.42 -5.86 -14.94
N THR A 63 -3.58 -6.36 -16.18
CA THR A 63 -4.63 -5.92 -17.12
C THR A 63 -5.89 -6.78 -17.06
N ASP A 64 -5.99 -7.73 -16.12
CA ASP A 64 -7.17 -8.61 -16.00
C ASP A 64 -8.46 -7.78 -15.84
N GLU A 65 -9.49 -8.15 -16.60
CA GLU A 65 -10.76 -7.41 -16.64
C GLU A 65 -11.52 -7.45 -15.31
N ARG A 66 -11.31 -8.47 -14.48
CA ARG A 66 -11.89 -8.54 -13.13
C ARG A 66 -11.48 -7.38 -12.25
N LEU A 67 -10.36 -6.72 -12.55
CA LEU A 67 -9.87 -5.53 -11.85
C LEU A 67 -10.52 -4.21 -12.34
N ASN A 68 -11.33 -4.25 -13.41
CA ASN A 68 -11.99 -3.06 -13.96
C ASN A 68 -12.85 -2.27 -12.97
N PRO A 69 -13.57 -2.89 -12.00
CA PRO A 69 -14.32 -2.11 -11.01
C PRO A 69 -13.45 -1.14 -10.21
N LEU A 70 -12.23 -1.55 -9.84
CA LEU A 70 -11.27 -0.67 -9.14
C LEU A 70 -10.73 0.43 -10.05
N GLN A 71 -10.44 0.11 -11.33
CA GLN A 71 -10.05 1.11 -12.31
C GLN A 71 -11.14 2.15 -12.55
N ASN A 72 -12.38 1.70 -12.72
CA ASN A 72 -13.51 2.61 -12.92
C ASN A 72 -13.69 3.54 -11.72
N ALA A 73 -13.57 3.02 -10.51
CA ALA A 73 -13.65 3.82 -9.29
C ALA A 73 -12.51 4.85 -9.20
N ALA A 74 -11.28 4.49 -9.59
CA ALA A 74 -10.15 5.42 -9.62
C ALA A 74 -10.39 6.60 -10.58
N VAL A 75 -10.93 6.31 -11.77
CA VAL A 75 -11.28 7.33 -12.79
C VAL A 75 -12.46 8.19 -12.32
N GLU A 76 -13.55 7.56 -11.87
CA GLU A 76 -14.77 8.24 -11.45
C GLU A 76 -14.53 9.23 -10.30
N HIS A 77 -13.74 8.81 -9.33
CA HIS A 77 -13.50 9.60 -8.12
C HIS A 77 -12.16 10.37 -8.14
N GLN A 78 -11.44 10.34 -9.26
CA GLN A 78 -10.16 11.03 -9.42
C GLN A 78 -9.15 10.71 -8.30
N MET A 79 -9.14 9.45 -7.84
CA MET A 79 -8.34 8.94 -6.74
C MET A 79 -7.40 7.85 -7.24
N THR A 80 -6.15 7.83 -6.76
CA THR A 80 -5.26 6.70 -6.98
C THR A 80 -5.56 5.59 -5.98
N ILE A 81 -5.76 4.36 -6.47
CA ILE A 81 -6.04 3.18 -5.64
C ILE A 81 -4.91 2.18 -5.85
N VAL A 82 -4.26 1.73 -4.76
CA VAL A 82 -3.18 0.72 -4.82
C VAL A 82 -3.61 -0.51 -4.04
N VAL A 83 -3.64 -1.66 -4.70
CA VAL A 83 -4.04 -2.95 -4.11
C VAL A 83 -2.93 -3.98 -4.20
N GLY A 84 -2.91 -4.93 -3.27
CA GLY A 84 -1.97 -6.05 -3.25
C GLY A 84 -2.59 -7.34 -3.79
N LEU A 85 -1.85 -8.06 -4.66
CA LEU A 85 -2.27 -9.36 -5.18
C LEU A 85 -1.07 -10.17 -5.70
N PRO A 86 -1.21 -11.50 -5.86
CA PRO A 86 -0.24 -12.27 -6.64
C PRO A 86 -0.31 -11.86 -8.11
N LEU A 87 0.81 -11.43 -8.68
CA LEU A 87 0.91 -10.99 -10.07
C LEU A 87 1.64 -12.00 -10.94
N GLN A 88 1.17 -12.14 -12.16
CA GLN A 88 1.91 -12.77 -13.25
C GLN A 88 2.97 -11.77 -13.75
N CYS A 89 4.21 -11.99 -13.37
CA CYS A 89 5.36 -11.19 -13.75
C CYS A 89 6.20 -11.90 -14.81
N GLU A 90 7.14 -11.21 -15.44
CA GLU A 90 8.02 -11.81 -16.48
C GLU A 90 8.77 -13.07 -16.01
N LYS A 91 9.14 -13.13 -14.73
CA LYS A 91 9.91 -14.23 -14.14
C LYS A 91 9.05 -15.26 -13.37
N GLY A 92 7.73 -15.18 -13.50
CA GLY A 92 6.77 -16.07 -12.82
C GLY A 92 5.81 -15.31 -11.91
N VAL A 93 5.16 -16.03 -11.02
CA VAL A 93 4.22 -15.44 -10.06
C VAL A 93 4.97 -14.89 -8.86
N SER A 94 4.66 -13.65 -8.49
CA SER A 94 5.21 -12.98 -7.30
C SER A 94 4.13 -12.14 -6.62
N PRO A 95 4.19 -11.94 -5.29
CA PRO A 95 3.45 -10.87 -4.66
C PRO A 95 3.74 -9.55 -5.35
N GLY A 96 2.73 -8.72 -5.50
CA GLY A 96 2.89 -7.45 -6.15
C GLY A 96 1.76 -6.50 -5.81
N SER A 97 1.80 -5.32 -6.41
CA SER A 97 0.74 -4.32 -6.30
C SER A 97 0.35 -3.79 -7.66
N VAL A 98 -0.90 -3.37 -7.78
CA VAL A 98 -1.42 -2.64 -8.93
C VAL A 98 -1.95 -1.30 -8.45
N GLY A 99 -1.43 -0.23 -9.02
CA GLY A 99 -1.95 1.11 -8.90
C GLY A 99 -2.91 1.41 -10.04
N PHE A 100 -4.13 1.80 -9.70
CA PHE A 100 -5.14 2.30 -10.63
C PHE A 100 -5.15 3.82 -10.55
N LEU A 101 -4.92 4.49 -11.67
CA LEU A 101 -4.73 5.92 -11.73
C LEU A 101 -5.99 6.64 -12.25
N PRO A 102 -6.18 7.91 -11.88
CA PRO A 102 -7.31 8.74 -12.34
C PRO A 102 -7.42 8.90 -13.86
N ASP A 103 -6.29 8.80 -14.57
CA ASP A 103 -6.25 8.91 -16.05
C ASP A 103 -6.63 7.62 -16.78
N GLY A 104 -7.00 6.56 -16.05
CA GLY A 104 -7.33 5.26 -16.59
C GLY A 104 -6.14 4.32 -16.81
N SER A 105 -4.93 4.74 -16.51
CA SER A 105 -3.74 3.89 -16.58
C SER A 105 -3.60 2.99 -15.35
N ARG A 106 -2.83 1.89 -15.51
CA ARG A 106 -2.45 0.98 -14.43
C ARG A 106 -0.95 0.88 -14.35
N VAL A 107 -0.43 0.85 -13.14
CA VAL A 107 0.98 0.61 -12.86
C VAL A 107 1.10 -0.68 -12.05
N ALA A 108 1.82 -1.66 -12.58
CA ALA A 108 2.09 -2.90 -11.86
C ALA A 108 3.49 -2.90 -11.27
N CYS A 109 3.59 -3.44 -10.07
CA CYS A 109 4.85 -3.58 -9.37
C CYS A 109 4.96 -4.99 -8.80
N CYS A 110 5.85 -5.80 -9.35
CA CYS A 110 6.15 -7.14 -8.87
C CYS A 110 7.25 -7.09 -7.81
N LYS A 111 7.05 -7.80 -6.72
CA LYS A 111 8.11 -8.00 -5.72
C LYS A 111 9.26 -8.78 -6.36
N PRO A 112 10.51 -8.28 -6.33
CA PRO A 112 11.63 -9.02 -6.88
C PRO A 112 11.83 -10.35 -6.15
N LEU A 113 12.28 -11.36 -6.89
CA LEU A 113 12.73 -12.61 -6.27
C LEU A 113 14.06 -12.36 -5.53
N ALA A 114 14.32 -13.10 -4.45
CA ALA A 114 15.51 -12.91 -3.60
C ALA A 114 16.84 -12.86 -4.38
N ARG A 115 16.94 -13.59 -5.51
CA ARG A 115 18.12 -13.62 -6.39
C ARG A 115 18.28 -12.37 -7.27
N ASP A 116 17.30 -11.48 -7.31
CA ASP A 116 17.27 -10.32 -8.19
C ASP A 116 17.60 -9.00 -7.47
N PHE A 117 17.81 -9.06 -6.13
CA PHE A 117 18.03 -7.85 -5.32
C PHE A 117 19.31 -7.08 -5.64
N ASP A 118 20.34 -7.77 -6.13
CA ASP A 118 21.65 -7.17 -6.45
C ASP A 118 21.73 -6.67 -7.91
N GLN A 119 20.62 -6.65 -8.66
CA GLN A 119 20.63 -6.19 -10.06
C GLN A 119 20.63 -4.65 -10.11
N PRO A 120 21.58 -4.01 -10.77
CA PRO A 120 21.56 -2.57 -11.01
C PRO A 120 20.32 -2.18 -11.81
N GLY A 121 19.58 -1.15 -11.36
CA GLY A 121 18.41 -0.61 -12.06
C GLY A 121 17.06 -1.09 -11.55
N GLN A 122 16.99 -1.84 -10.46
CA GLN A 122 15.73 -2.09 -9.76
C GLN A 122 15.35 -0.83 -8.97
N HIS A 123 14.43 -0.08 -9.51
CA HIS A 123 13.89 1.11 -8.88
C HIS A 123 12.49 0.84 -8.35
N THR A 124 12.18 1.43 -7.23
CA THR A 124 10.81 1.52 -6.72
C THR A 124 9.94 2.18 -7.79
N PRO A 125 8.84 1.55 -8.24
CA PRO A 125 7.96 2.19 -9.19
C PRO A 125 7.41 3.49 -8.64
N LEU A 126 7.52 4.56 -9.41
CA LEU A 126 6.87 5.82 -9.10
C LEU A 126 5.51 5.90 -9.79
N VAL A 127 4.49 6.20 -9.02
CA VAL A 127 3.17 6.55 -9.51
C VAL A 127 3.05 8.07 -9.50
N GLY A 128 2.90 8.65 -10.68
CA GLY A 128 2.70 10.11 -10.82
C GLY A 128 1.24 10.48 -10.52
N MET A 129 1.05 11.53 -9.72
CA MET A 129 -0.26 12.06 -9.36
C MET A 129 -0.23 13.58 -9.48
N HIS A 130 -0.62 14.14 -10.63
CA HIS A 130 -0.51 15.57 -10.89
C HIS A 130 0.95 16.05 -10.71
N ASN A 131 1.23 16.85 -9.66
CA ASN A 131 2.56 17.33 -9.29
C ASN A 131 3.20 16.54 -8.14
N ARG A 132 2.73 15.33 -7.87
CA ARG A 132 3.15 14.45 -6.77
C ARG A 132 3.63 13.12 -7.32
N SER A 133 4.52 12.46 -6.59
CA SER A 133 5.00 11.11 -6.93
C SER A 133 5.00 10.23 -5.69
N VAL A 134 4.42 9.05 -5.83
CA VAL A 134 4.36 8.01 -4.80
C VAL A 134 5.26 6.87 -5.20
N ALA A 135 6.17 6.51 -4.34
CA ALA A 135 6.94 5.28 -4.48
C ALA A 135 6.19 4.13 -3.81
N MET A 136 5.92 3.06 -4.58
CA MET A 136 5.29 1.85 -4.03
C MET A 136 6.35 0.88 -3.52
N GLY A 137 6.33 0.63 -2.21
CA GLY A 137 7.28 -0.26 -1.56
C GLY A 137 6.77 -1.68 -1.36
N PHE A 138 7.71 -2.59 -1.17
CA PHE A 138 7.44 -3.99 -0.84
C PHE A 138 7.96 -4.38 0.52
N SER A 139 7.34 -5.41 1.11
CA SER A 139 7.89 -6.09 2.27
C SER A 139 8.92 -7.13 1.83
N ASN A 140 10.14 -7.04 2.35
CA ASN A 140 11.13 -8.09 2.31
C ASN A 140 11.85 -8.18 3.65
N GLU A 141 12.19 -9.40 4.02
CA GLU A 141 12.73 -9.72 5.34
C GLU A 141 14.21 -9.35 5.54
N SER A 142 14.98 -9.04 4.50
CA SER A 142 16.42 -9.00 4.62
C SER A 142 17.15 -7.70 4.25
N ASP A 143 16.56 -6.82 3.43
CA ASP A 143 17.20 -5.54 3.09
C ASP A 143 16.16 -4.50 2.63
N GLU A 144 15.34 -4.12 3.57
CA GLU A 144 14.17 -3.26 3.27
C GLU A 144 14.56 -1.80 3.02
N GLU A 145 15.79 -1.40 3.32
CA GLU A 145 16.25 -0.01 3.17
C GLU A 145 16.48 0.39 1.70
N THR A 146 16.71 -0.57 0.82
CA THR A 146 16.94 -0.30 -0.62
C THR A 146 15.77 0.44 -1.26
N TRP A 147 14.54 0.09 -0.90
CA TRP A 147 13.33 0.68 -1.48
C TRP A 147 13.11 2.15 -1.06
N PRO A 148 13.07 2.51 0.23
CA PRO A 148 12.89 3.91 0.62
C PRO A 148 14.06 4.78 0.19
N ARG A 149 15.29 4.24 0.13
CA ARG A 149 16.45 4.94 -0.42
C ARG A 149 16.24 5.25 -1.91
N SER A 150 15.90 4.25 -2.72
CA SER A 150 15.62 4.42 -4.15
C SER A 150 14.46 5.41 -4.38
N ALA A 151 13.40 5.33 -3.57
CA ALA A 151 12.29 6.27 -3.61
C ALA A 151 12.75 7.72 -3.42
N ALA A 152 13.58 7.96 -2.43
CA ALA A 152 14.13 9.30 -2.16
C ALA A 152 15.06 9.79 -3.27
N GLU A 153 15.95 8.93 -3.79
CA GLU A 153 16.84 9.23 -4.91
C GLU A 153 16.08 9.60 -6.19
N MET A 154 14.91 8.98 -6.41
CA MET A 154 14.01 9.28 -7.52
C MET A 154 13.10 10.50 -7.28
N GLY A 155 13.17 11.15 -6.12
CA GLY A 155 12.40 12.34 -5.79
C GLY A 155 10.93 12.06 -5.45
N ALA A 156 10.62 10.89 -4.87
CA ALA A 156 9.28 10.60 -4.38
C ALA A 156 8.85 11.59 -3.30
N ASN A 157 7.55 11.91 -3.26
CA ASN A 157 6.95 12.74 -2.22
C ASN A 157 6.38 11.93 -1.06
N LEU A 158 6.19 10.62 -1.27
CA LEU A 158 5.68 9.66 -0.29
C LEU A 158 6.21 8.27 -0.63
N TYR A 159 6.59 7.51 0.38
CA TYR A 159 6.80 6.08 0.30
C TYR A 159 5.58 5.35 0.86
N ALA A 160 4.86 4.64 0.01
CA ALA A 160 3.66 3.91 0.37
C ALA A 160 3.91 2.40 0.31
N THR A 161 3.57 1.67 1.37
CA THR A 161 3.80 0.23 1.44
C THR A 161 2.62 -0.51 2.04
N GLY A 162 2.16 -1.55 1.33
CA GLY A 162 1.23 -2.55 1.86
C GLY A 162 2.01 -3.75 2.38
N LYS A 163 1.79 -4.12 3.64
CA LYS A 163 2.51 -5.22 4.32
C LYS A 163 1.55 -6.20 4.99
N PHE A 164 2.08 -7.36 5.35
CA PHE A 164 1.55 -8.20 6.42
C PHE A 164 2.53 -8.20 7.58
N ILE A 165 2.30 -7.33 8.54
CA ILE A 165 3.12 -7.25 9.75
C ILE A 165 2.39 -7.95 10.90
N ASN A 166 3.05 -8.93 11.53
CA ASN A 166 2.50 -9.64 12.67
C ASN A 166 2.81 -8.94 13.99
N GLU A 167 2.13 -9.34 15.06
CA GLU A 167 2.30 -8.74 16.39
C GLU A 167 3.74 -8.85 16.94
N ILE A 168 4.46 -9.91 16.56
CA ILE A 168 5.82 -10.16 17.09
C ILE A 168 6.83 -9.23 16.44
N SER A 169 6.73 -9.01 15.13
CA SER A 169 7.67 -8.17 14.38
C SER A 169 7.29 -6.69 14.35
N TYR A 170 6.06 -6.35 14.75
CA TYR A 170 5.51 -4.99 14.54
C TYR A 170 6.41 -3.88 15.08
N GLN A 171 6.91 -4.03 16.31
CA GLN A 171 7.76 -2.99 16.92
C GLN A 171 9.05 -2.76 16.13
N GLN A 172 9.64 -3.82 15.58
CA GLN A 172 10.84 -3.72 14.75
C GLN A 172 10.54 -3.09 13.39
N ASP A 173 9.45 -3.53 12.73
CA ASP A 173 9.02 -2.99 11.44
C ASP A 173 8.68 -1.50 11.56
N GLU A 174 7.93 -1.11 12.60
CA GLU A 174 7.58 0.29 12.90
C GLU A 174 8.84 1.15 13.05
N MET A 175 9.82 0.69 13.82
CA MET A 175 11.09 1.39 14.03
C MET A 175 11.84 1.61 12.70
N TYR A 176 11.84 0.63 11.81
CA TYR A 176 12.48 0.78 10.50
C TYR A 176 11.75 1.82 9.64
N LEU A 177 10.41 1.75 9.53
CA LEU A 177 9.62 2.69 8.74
C LEU A 177 9.79 4.13 9.24
N GLN A 178 9.75 4.33 10.55
CA GLN A 178 10.00 5.62 11.19
C GLN A 178 11.42 6.14 10.90
N ARG A 179 12.43 5.26 11.05
CA ARG A 179 13.83 5.60 10.76
C ARG A 179 14.03 5.99 9.31
N TRP A 180 13.40 5.28 8.36
CA TRP A 180 13.51 5.60 6.93
C TRP A 180 12.84 6.92 6.59
N ALA A 181 11.68 7.21 7.17
CA ALA A 181 11.00 8.48 7.01
C ALA A 181 11.95 9.65 7.38
N HIS A 182 12.57 9.57 8.55
CA HIS A 182 13.53 10.57 9.02
C HIS A 182 14.81 10.60 8.17
N LYS A 183 15.44 9.43 7.93
CA LYS A 183 16.73 9.34 7.23
C LYS A 183 16.68 9.88 5.80
N TYR A 184 15.57 9.63 5.10
CA TYR A 184 15.38 10.00 3.70
C TYR A 184 14.53 11.25 3.50
N ASN A 185 14.12 11.90 4.60
CA ASN A 185 13.23 13.07 4.57
C ASN A 185 11.99 12.82 3.67
N LEU A 186 11.38 11.64 3.85
CA LEU A 186 10.33 11.08 3.00
C LEU A 186 9.19 10.53 3.86
N PRO A 187 7.98 11.12 3.80
CA PRO A 187 6.85 10.57 4.53
C PRO A 187 6.59 9.10 4.17
N VAL A 188 6.12 8.31 5.15
CA VAL A 188 5.85 6.88 4.97
C VAL A 188 4.40 6.58 5.32
N LEU A 189 3.72 5.84 4.45
CA LEU A 189 2.36 5.35 4.65
C LEU A 189 2.35 3.82 4.63
N LEU A 190 1.87 3.20 5.73
CA LEU A 190 1.79 1.76 5.92
C LEU A 190 0.33 1.30 5.93
N ALA A 191 -0.05 0.40 5.03
CA ALA A 191 -1.28 -0.39 5.13
C ALA A 191 -0.97 -1.81 5.62
N ASN A 192 -1.63 -2.24 6.69
CA ASN A 192 -1.52 -3.58 7.24
C ASN A 192 -2.90 -4.25 7.33
N HIS A 193 -2.93 -5.58 7.39
CA HIS A 193 -4.17 -6.32 7.51
C HIS A 193 -4.88 -6.06 8.86
N ALA A 194 -6.21 -5.92 8.83
CA ALA A 194 -7.03 -5.75 10.02
C ALA A 194 -7.11 -7.03 10.87
N PHE A 195 -7.11 -8.19 10.19
CA PHE A 195 -7.34 -9.49 10.82
C PHE A 195 -6.27 -10.50 10.44
N SER A 196 -6.21 -11.55 11.22
CA SER A 196 -5.34 -12.70 10.94
C SER A 196 -5.78 -13.42 9.67
N SER A 197 -4.83 -13.97 8.93
CA SER A 197 -5.05 -14.80 7.75
C SER A 197 -4.46 -16.20 7.98
N GLY A 198 -5.33 -17.19 8.18
CA GLY A 198 -4.91 -18.55 8.54
C GLY A 198 -4.08 -18.57 9.84
N LYS A 199 -2.85 -19.08 9.76
CA LYS A 199 -1.90 -19.14 10.90
C LYS A 199 -1.19 -17.81 11.20
N TYR A 200 -1.31 -16.83 10.31
CA TYR A 200 -0.62 -15.55 10.43
C TYR A 200 -1.48 -14.55 11.21
N ARG A 201 -0.95 -14.05 12.32
CA ARG A 201 -1.64 -13.06 13.18
C ARG A 201 -1.18 -11.66 12.79
N SER A 202 -2.07 -10.86 12.22
CA SER A 202 -1.78 -9.47 11.91
C SER A 202 -1.79 -8.60 13.17
N ALA A 203 -0.90 -7.62 13.22
CA ALA A 203 -0.87 -6.60 14.27
C ALA A 203 -1.92 -5.50 14.05
N GLY A 204 -2.53 -5.40 12.87
CA GLY A 204 -3.24 -4.17 12.49
C GLY A 204 -2.26 -3.01 12.42
N ARG A 205 -2.61 -1.89 13.08
CA ARG A 205 -1.75 -0.73 13.30
C ARG A 205 -1.19 -0.11 12.02
N SER A 206 -2.04 -0.02 10.97
CA SER A 206 -1.73 0.80 9.80
C SER A 206 -1.41 2.22 10.23
N ALA A 207 -0.42 2.88 9.60
CA ALA A 207 0.12 4.12 10.13
C ALA A 207 0.68 5.05 9.06
N CYS A 208 0.86 6.31 9.43
CA CYS A 208 1.57 7.31 8.64
C CYS A 208 2.61 8.02 9.51
N TRP A 209 3.79 8.25 8.96
CA TRP A 209 4.86 9.06 9.54
C TRP A 209 5.18 10.21 8.59
N ASP A 210 5.49 11.36 9.15
CA ASP A 210 5.93 12.51 8.37
C ASP A 210 7.41 12.37 7.93
N GLU A 211 7.91 13.34 7.21
CA GLU A 211 9.30 13.39 6.72
C GLU A 211 10.36 13.51 7.82
N ASN A 212 9.96 13.85 9.04
CA ASN A 212 10.86 13.87 10.21
C ASN A 212 10.85 12.54 10.97
N GLY A 213 10.00 11.59 10.54
CA GLY A 213 9.79 10.32 11.23
C GLY A 213 8.86 10.45 12.44
N GLU A 214 8.12 11.55 12.57
CA GLU A 214 7.14 11.71 13.61
C GLU A 214 5.82 11.00 13.22
N LEU A 215 5.22 10.31 14.19
CA LEU A 215 3.97 9.59 13.97
C LEU A 215 2.82 10.57 13.74
N VAL A 216 2.24 10.56 12.55
CA VAL A 216 1.06 11.35 12.18
C VAL A 216 -0.22 10.67 12.67
N VAL A 217 -0.36 9.38 12.38
CA VAL A 217 -1.51 8.57 12.77
C VAL A 217 -1.11 7.10 12.84
N ARG A 218 -1.72 6.37 13.78
CA ARG A 218 -1.64 4.92 13.87
C ARG A 218 -2.99 4.36 14.25
N ALA A 219 -3.45 3.40 13.46
CA ALA A 219 -4.66 2.63 13.73
C ALA A 219 -4.49 1.75 14.98
N ASP A 220 -5.59 1.34 15.55
CA ASP A 220 -5.65 0.28 16.56
C ASP A 220 -6.17 -1.00 15.89
N HIS A 221 -7.32 -1.52 16.27
CA HIS A 221 -7.90 -2.75 15.75
C HIS A 221 -9.11 -2.48 14.85
N GLY A 222 -9.45 -3.47 14.02
CA GLY A 222 -10.63 -3.44 13.16
C GLY A 222 -10.38 -2.82 11.79
N GLU A 223 -11.43 -2.76 10.99
CA GLU A 223 -11.40 -2.20 9.65
C GLU A 223 -11.64 -0.70 9.68
N LEU A 224 -10.72 0.04 9.10
CA LEU A 224 -10.70 1.50 9.15
C LEU A 224 -9.73 2.09 8.11
N LEU A 225 -9.78 3.39 7.93
CA LEU A 225 -8.75 4.17 7.23
C LEU A 225 -7.88 4.89 8.26
N ALA A 226 -6.56 4.70 8.16
CA ALA A 226 -5.58 5.57 8.80
C ALA A 226 -5.23 6.71 7.81
N VAL A 227 -5.71 7.92 8.09
CA VAL A 227 -5.65 9.06 7.18
C VAL A 227 -4.56 10.03 7.61
N GLY A 228 -3.70 10.38 6.67
CA GLY A 228 -2.75 11.49 6.79
C GLY A 228 -3.16 12.63 5.87
N ARG A 229 -3.37 13.83 6.44
CA ARG A 229 -3.69 15.04 5.69
C ARG A 229 -2.54 16.03 5.81
N ARG A 230 -2.07 16.54 4.69
CA ARG A 230 -1.02 17.56 4.67
C ARG A 230 -1.56 18.88 4.17
N ASP A 231 -1.37 19.92 4.97
CA ASP A 231 -1.69 21.31 4.64
C ASP A 231 -0.47 22.25 4.89
N GLU A 232 -0.71 23.57 4.96
CA GLU A 232 0.31 24.58 5.24
C GLU A 232 0.94 24.45 6.63
N LYS A 233 0.22 23.84 7.57
CA LYS A 233 0.67 23.64 8.96
C LYS A 233 1.42 22.33 9.17
N GLY A 234 1.48 21.46 8.15
CA GLY A 234 2.12 20.16 8.21
C GLY A 234 1.14 18.99 8.09
N TRP A 235 1.50 17.87 8.69
CA TRP A 235 0.67 16.65 8.68
C TRP A 235 -0.30 16.59 9.86
N HIS A 236 -1.52 16.13 9.58
CA HIS A 236 -2.57 15.87 10.56
C HIS A 236 -3.10 14.44 10.36
N GLY A 237 -3.30 13.72 11.46
CA GLY A 237 -3.75 12.32 11.43
C GLY A 237 -5.19 12.16 11.89
N GLU A 238 -5.92 11.25 11.25
CA GLU A 238 -7.30 10.92 11.60
C GLU A 238 -7.56 9.42 11.38
N ILE A 239 -8.43 8.82 12.22
CA ILE A 239 -8.90 7.44 12.06
C ILE A 239 -10.37 7.47 11.68
N ILE A 240 -10.68 6.86 10.53
CA ILE A 240 -12.04 6.77 10.00
C ILE A 240 -12.48 5.30 10.02
N PRO A 241 -13.41 4.91 10.90
CA PRO A 241 -13.95 3.55 10.89
C PRO A 241 -14.72 3.26 9.60
N LEU A 242 -14.59 2.05 9.07
CA LEU A 242 -15.43 1.58 7.98
C LEU A 242 -16.87 1.42 8.53
N ARG A 243 -17.84 2.06 7.86
CA ARG A 243 -19.26 2.07 8.26
C ARG A 243 -20.09 1.19 7.34
#